data_8839f3d523ef00162db3b8978165f0d0
#
_entry.id   8839f3d523ef00162db3b8978165f0d0
#
_cell.length_a   1.000
_cell.length_b   1.000
_cell.length_c   1.000
_cell.angle_alpha   90.00
_cell.angle_beta   90.00
_cell.angle_gamma   90.00
#
_symmetry.space_group_name_H-M   'P 1'
#
loop_
_entity.id
_entity.type
_entity.pdbx_description
1 polymer ?
#
loop_
_entity_poly.entity_id
_entity_poly.type
_entity_poly.pdbx_seq_one_letter_code
_entity_poly.pdbx_strand_id
1 'polypeptide(L)'
;MQALSERTDPGVSAQAISKYETGRMMPSSAVLVGLGKALDVSLDFLLSGRVEALQSVEWRKNSTASAQDRAMAEALVIEQLEDHLAIEDVLDLPAPDDPFATLRVNGPVNAEAIDAAARALRTEWRLGIDPIPSMTALLDDKGFKVIEADLPERISGLACRVE
;
A
#
# COMPACT_ATOMS: atom_id res chain seq x y z
N MET A 1 -14.34 6.90 -16.00
CA MET A 1 -15.29 7.96 -15.63
C MET A 1 -16.73 7.65 -16.04
N GLN A 2 -17.05 7.30 -17.29
CA GLN A 2 -18.43 7.05 -17.71
C GLN A 2 -19.07 5.86 -16.98
N ALA A 3 -18.37 4.74 -16.85
CA ALA A 3 -18.83 3.58 -16.10
C ALA A 3 -19.04 3.87 -14.59
N LEU A 4 -18.24 4.75 -13.99
CA LEU A 4 -18.41 5.17 -12.60
C LEU A 4 -19.64 6.09 -12.47
N SER A 5 -19.82 7.01 -13.39
CA SER A 5 -21.00 7.89 -13.47
C SER A 5 -22.33 7.10 -13.48
N GLU A 6 -22.36 5.97 -14.20
CA GLU A 6 -23.55 5.09 -14.29
C GLU A 6 -23.79 4.24 -13.04
N ARG A 7 -22.75 4.01 -12.22
CA ARG A 7 -22.82 3.19 -11.00
C ARG A 7 -23.07 4.02 -9.72
N THR A 8 -22.89 5.33 -9.80
CA THR A 8 -23.00 6.21 -8.63
C THR A 8 -24.48 6.58 -8.36
N ASP A 9 -24.94 6.43 -7.12
CA ASP A 9 -26.26 6.86 -6.65
C ASP A 9 -26.09 7.78 -5.42
N PRO A 10 -26.50 9.06 -5.48
CA PRO A 10 -27.16 9.75 -6.61
C PRO A 10 -26.26 9.92 -7.83
N GLY A 11 -26.85 9.85 -9.02
CA GLY A 11 -26.15 9.93 -10.31
C GLY A 11 -25.29 11.17 -10.44
N VAL A 12 -24.04 10.99 -10.86
CA VAL A 12 -23.03 12.05 -11.02
C VAL A 12 -22.49 12.01 -12.44
N SER A 13 -22.43 13.15 -13.14
CA SER A 13 -21.90 13.19 -14.49
C SER A 13 -20.38 12.94 -14.52
N ALA A 14 -19.88 12.34 -15.61
CA ALA A 14 -18.45 12.15 -15.82
C ALA A 14 -17.66 13.48 -15.75
N GLN A 15 -18.27 14.61 -16.16
CA GLN A 15 -17.66 15.93 -16.04
C GLN A 15 -17.55 16.39 -14.57
N ALA A 16 -18.53 16.07 -13.73
CA ALA A 16 -18.46 16.38 -12.31
C ALA A 16 -17.38 15.54 -11.63
N ILE A 17 -17.29 14.24 -11.93
CA ILE A 17 -16.22 13.36 -11.43
C ILE A 17 -14.85 13.95 -11.79
N SER A 18 -14.62 14.35 -13.04
CA SER A 18 -13.36 14.99 -13.45
C SER A 18 -13.05 16.28 -12.70
N LYS A 19 -14.06 17.06 -12.30
CA LYS A 19 -13.85 18.25 -11.48
C LYS A 19 -13.50 17.89 -10.01
N TYR A 20 -14.05 16.80 -9.49
CA TYR A 20 -13.68 16.29 -8.16
C TYR A 20 -12.23 15.82 -8.14
N GLU A 21 -11.82 14.99 -9.11
CA GLU A 21 -10.44 14.48 -9.25
C GLU A 21 -9.39 15.61 -9.40
N THR A 22 -9.78 16.73 -10.00
CA THR A 22 -8.89 17.89 -10.20
C THR A 22 -8.99 18.94 -9.09
N GLY A 23 -9.74 18.67 -8.01
CA GLY A 23 -9.94 19.60 -6.89
C GLY A 23 -10.72 20.87 -7.24
N ARG A 24 -11.32 20.95 -8.44
CA ARG A 24 -12.07 22.15 -8.91
C ARG A 24 -13.47 22.25 -8.33
N MET A 25 -13.96 21.18 -7.75
CA MET A 25 -15.26 21.12 -7.10
C MET A 25 -15.25 20.05 -6.02
N MET A 26 -15.86 20.34 -4.86
CA MET A 26 -16.06 19.35 -3.81
C MET A 26 -17.38 18.60 -4.04
N PRO A 27 -17.42 17.27 -3.93
CA PRO A 27 -18.65 16.51 -3.93
C PRO A 27 -19.46 16.78 -2.67
N SER A 28 -20.80 16.70 -2.75
CA SER A 28 -21.63 16.71 -1.57
C SER A 28 -21.51 15.40 -0.79
N SER A 29 -21.90 15.39 0.49
CA SER A 29 -21.85 14.18 1.32
C SER A 29 -22.60 13.00 0.72
N ALA A 30 -23.77 13.25 0.10
CA ALA A 30 -24.54 12.20 -0.58
C ALA A 30 -23.79 11.62 -1.80
N VAL A 31 -23.10 12.47 -2.54
CA VAL A 31 -22.27 12.06 -3.70
C VAL A 31 -21.04 11.28 -3.23
N LEU A 32 -20.39 11.71 -2.14
CA LEU A 32 -19.26 10.98 -1.55
C LEU A 32 -19.68 9.57 -1.12
N VAL A 33 -20.80 9.42 -0.43
CA VAL A 33 -21.36 8.11 -0.06
C VAL A 33 -21.64 7.26 -1.29
N GLY A 34 -22.23 7.85 -2.34
CA GLY A 34 -22.49 7.17 -3.62
C GLY A 34 -21.21 6.73 -4.33
N LEU A 35 -20.18 7.58 -4.34
CA LEU A 35 -18.86 7.27 -4.90
C LEU A 35 -18.17 6.16 -4.11
N GLY A 36 -18.15 6.23 -2.78
CA GLY A 36 -17.59 5.18 -1.93
C GLY A 36 -18.21 3.81 -2.22
N LYS A 37 -19.54 3.73 -2.29
CA LYS A 37 -20.25 2.49 -2.66
C LYS A 37 -19.93 2.01 -4.08
N ALA A 38 -19.86 2.92 -5.05
CA ALA A 38 -19.60 2.59 -6.44
C ALA A 38 -18.15 2.12 -6.68
N LEU A 39 -17.21 2.62 -5.88
CA LEU A 39 -15.78 2.28 -5.92
C LEU A 39 -15.41 1.14 -4.97
N ASP A 40 -16.32 0.79 -4.03
CA ASP A 40 -16.08 -0.17 -2.95
C ASP A 40 -14.93 0.25 -2.03
N VAL A 41 -14.94 1.53 -1.63
CA VAL A 41 -13.97 2.12 -0.68
C VAL A 41 -14.70 2.86 0.44
N SER A 42 -14.03 3.04 1.58
CA SER A 42 -14.58 3.80 2.71
C SER A 42 -14.68 5.31 2.40
N LEU A 43 -15.50 6.02 3.17
CA LEU A 43 -15.55 7.48 3.09
C LEU A 43 -14.25 8.11 3.59
N ASP A 44 -13.63 7.50 4.59
CA ASP A 44 -12.37 7.96 5.13
C ASP A 44 -11.28 7.89 4.08
N PHE A 45 -11.22 6.81 3.29
CA PHE A 45 -10.33 6.72 2.13
C PHE A 45 -10.51 7.86 1.12
N LEU A 46 -11.75 8.26 0.84
CA LEU A 46 -12.03 9.37 -0.09
C LEU A 46 -11.72 10.75 0.48
N LEU A 47 -11.62 10.88 1.79
CA LEU A 47 -11.41 12.14 2.51
C LEU A 47 -10.02 12.25 3.12
N SER A 48 -9.36 11.12 3.39
CA SER A 48 -8.00 11.08 3.87
C SER A 48 -7.05 11.45 2.72
N GLY A 49 -6.02 12.14 3.00
CA GLY A 49 -5.04 12.60 2.03
C GLY A 49 -3.61 12.39 2.52
N ARG A 50 -3.40 11.40 3.42
CA ARG A 50 -2.10 11.12 4.02
C ARG A 50 -1.15 10.42 3.06
N VAL A 51 -1.68 9.53 2.25
CA VAL A 51 -0.92 8.76 1.26
C VAL A 51 -1.38 9.14 -0.13
N GLU A 52 -0.69 10.06 -0.79
CA GLU A 52 -1.05 10.49 -2.14
C GLU A 52 -0.78 9.41 -3.19
N ALA A 53 0.30 8.65 -3.03
CA ALA A 53 0.67 7.57 -3.94
C ALA A 53 1.70 6.62 -3.31
N LEU A 54 1.67 5.37 -3.73
CA LEU A 54 2.72 4.39 -3.41
C LEU A 54 3.95 4.65 -4.29
N GLN A 55 5.13 4.69 -3.68
CA GLN A 55 6.39 4.91 -4.38
C GLN A 55 7.16 3.61 -4.56
N SER A 56 7.93 3.51 -5.66
CA SER A 56 8.80 2.35 -5.93
C SER A 56 8.08 1.01 -5.83
N VAL A 57 6.88 0.90 -6.42
CA VAL A 57 6.05 -0.30 -6.31
C VAL A 57 6.67 -1.46 -7.07
N GLU A 58 7.08 -2.48 -6.33
CA GLU A 58 7.59 -3.75 -6.86
C GLU A 58 6.48 -4.81 -6.80
N TRP A 59 6.13 -5.34 -7.96
CA TRP A 59 4.99 -6.24 -8.12
C TRP A 59 5.37 -7.71 -8.13
N ARG A 60 4.73 -8.50 -7.29
CA ARG A 60 4.67 -9.94 -7.45
C ARG A 60 3.35 -10.32 -8.14
N LYS A 61 3.38 -10.38 -9.46
CA LYS A 61 2.19 -10.56 -10.30
C LYS A 61 2.40 -11.52 -11.45
N ASN A 62 1.28 -12.07 -11.96
CA ASN A 62 1.24 -12.77 -13.24
C ASN A 62 1.45 -11.77 -14.40
N SER A 63 2.07 -12.22 -15.50
CA SER A 63 2.26 -11.40 -16.71
C SER A 63 0.95 -10.87 -17.31
N THR A 64 -0.18 -11.51 -17.01
CA THR A 64 -1.52 -11.13 -17.50
C THR A 64 -2.26 -10.12 -16.62
N ALA A 65 -1.67 -9.66 -15.51
CA ALA A 65 -2.27 -8.66 -14.65
C ALA A 65 -2.48 -7.34 -15.39
N SER A 66 -3.72 -6.86 -15.45
CA SER A 66 -4.10 -5.64 -16.15
C SER A 66 -3.69 -4.37 -15.39
N ALA A 67 -3.78 -3.22 -16.05
CA ALA A 67 -3.62 -1.93 -15.38
C ALA A 67 -4.73 -1.69 -14.34
N GLN A 68 -5.93 -2.22 -14.59
CA GLN A 68 -7.05 -2.13 -13.65
C GLN A 68 -6.81 -2.98 -12.40
N ASP A 69 -6.27 -4.22 -12.55
CA ASP A 69 -5.92 -5.08 -11.40
C ASP A 69 -4.88 -4.37 -10.50
N ARG A 70 -3.90 -3.71 -11.10
CA ARG A 70 -2.88 -2.95 -10.35
C ARG A 70 -3.47 -1.76 -9.62
N ALA A 71 -4.27 -0.94 -10.31
CA ALA A 71 -4.92 0.21 -9.69
C ALA A 71 -5.84 -0.19 -8.53
N MET A 72 -6.54 -1.32 -8.66
CA MET A 72 -7.36 -1.88 -7.59
C MET A 72 -6.50 -2.32 -6.40
N ALA A 73 -5.38 -3.01 -6.65
CA ALA A 73 -4.47 -3.44 -5.60
C ALA A 73 -3.82 -2.26 -4.89
N GLU A 74 -3.40 -1.22 -5.61
CA GLU A 74 -2.86 0.02 -5.02
C GLU A 74 -3.89 0.70 -4.12
N ALA A 75 -5.14 0.84 -4.58
CA ALA A 75 -6.19 1.45 -3.80
C ALA A 75 -6.46 0.70 -2.48
N LEU A 76 -6.53 -0.65 -2.53
CA LEU A 76 -6.71 -1.48 -1.35
C LEU A 76 -5.56 -1.33 -0.34
N VAL A 77 -4.33 -1.28 -0.84
CA VAL A 77 -3.15 -1.12 0.03
C VAL A 77 -3.12 0.28 0.66
N ILE A 78 -3.44 1.33 -0.10
CA ILE A 78 -3.50 2.71 0.42
C ILE A 78 -4.57 2.79 1.50
N GLU A 79 -5.77 2.24 1.29
CA GLU A 79 -6.85 2.26 2.28
C GLU A 79 -6.42 1.61 3.61
N GLN A 80 -5.88 0.40 3.55
CA GLN A 80 -5.43 -0.29 4.77
C GLN A 80 -4.22 0.36 5.43
N LEU A 81 -3.34 0.98 4.64
CA LEU A 81 -2.21 1.73 5.16
C LEU A 81 -2.67 2.99 5.91
N GLU A 82 -3.66 3.70 5.37
CA GLU A 82 -4.22 4.88 6.03
C GLU A 82 -4.88 4.54 7.36
N ASP A 83 -5.62 3.44 7.43
CA ASP A 83 -6.18 2.92 8.67
C ASP A 83 -5.08 2.59 9.70
N HIS A 84 -3.99 1.96 9.24
CA HIS A 84 -2.85 1.63 10.08
C HIS A 84 -2.17 2.90 10.64
N LEU A 85 -1.90 3.88 9.77
CA LEU A 85 -1.30 5.16 10.16
C LEU A 85 -2.22 5.96 11.09
N ALA A 86 -3.54 5.88 10.91
CA ALA A 86 -4.49 6.52 11.82
C ALA A 86 -4.44 5.92 13.23
N ILE A 87 -4.30 4.59 13.34
CA ILE A 87 -4.13 3.91 14.63
C ILE A 87 -2.81 4.31 15.28
N GLU A 88 -1.71 4.36 14.52
CA GLU A 88 -0.41 4.79 15.05
C GLU A 88 -0.45 6.22 15.61
N ASP A 89 -1.14 7.14 14.94
CA ASP A 89 -1.34 8.50 15.43
C ASP A 89 -2.14 8.56 16.75
N VAL A 90 -3.23 7.79 16.83
CA VAL A 90 -4.05 7.72 18.04
C VAL A 90 -3.24 7.17 19.22
N LEU A 91 -2.30 6.26 18.95
CA LEU A 91 -1.44 5.66 19.95
C LEU A 91 -0.14 6.45 20.21
N ASP A 92 0.09 7.55 19.47
CA ASP A 92 1.30 8.39 19.53
C ASP A 92 2.59 7.55 19.35
N LEU A 93 2.57 6.62 18.38
CA LEU A 93 3.70 5.75 18.11
C LEU A 93 4.78 6.52 17.32
N PRO A 94 6.06 6.35 17.69
CA PRO A 94 7.15 6.99 16.96
C PRO A 94 7.29 6.39 15.55
N ALA A 95 7.67 7.24 14.59
CA ALA A 95 8.03 6.75 13.26
C ALA A 95 9.18 5.75 13.36
N PRO A 96 9.11 4.59 12.69
CA PRO A 96 10.16 3.59 12.73
C PRO A 96 11.43 4.10 12.00
N ASP A 97 12.59 3.67 12.49
CA ASP A 97 13.85 3.87 11.77
C ASP A 97 13.88 3.03 10.48
N ASP A 98 14.63 3.49 9.45
CA ASP A 98 14.83 2.69 8.23
C ASP A 98 15.59 1.39 8.57
N PRO A 99 14.92 0.23 8.51
CA PRO A 99 15.52 -1.04 8.90
C PRO A 99 16.65 -1.50 7.99
N PHE A 100 16.83 -0.85 6.84
CA PHE A 100 17.90 -1.13 5.87
C PHE A 100 18.94 0.00 5.80
N ALA A 101 18.92 0.96 6.71
CA ALA A 101 19.83 2.10 6.67
C ALA A 101 21.31 1.68 6.56
N THR A 102 21.66 0.56 7.20
CA THR A 102 23.03 0.03 7.23
C THR A 102 23.29 -1.06 6.20
N LEU A 103 22.25 -1.67 5.63
CA LEU A 103 22.41 -2.75 4.66
C LEU A 103 22.93 -2.22 3.34
N ARG A 104 24.10 -2.73 2.94
CA ARG A 104 24.71 -2.42 1.63
C ARG A 104 25.16 -3.71 0.97
N VAL A 105 24.65 -3.97 -0.23
CA VAL A 105 25.17 -5.04 -1.10
C VAL A 105 26.17 -4.39 -2.06
N ASN A 106 27.44 -4.62 -1.82
CA ASN A 106 28.52 -4.05 -2.63
C ASN A 106 28.97 -5.07 -3.70
N GLY A 107 29.15 -4.61 -4.93
CA GLY A 107 29.65 -5.43 -6.02
C GLY A 107 28.56 -6.14 -6.84
N PRO A 108 28.92 -7.10 -7.70
CA PRO A 108 27.97 -7.80 -8.55
C PRO A 108 27.04 -8.69 -7.70
N VAL A 109 25.74 -8.62 -8.01
CA VAL A 109 24.72 -9.43 -7.32
C VAL A 109 24.83 -10.88 -7.82
N ASN A 110 25.33 -11.76 -6.94
CA ASN A 110 25.40 -13.21 -7.15
C ASN A 110 24.93 -13.95 -5.90
N ALA A 111 24.81 -15.27 -5.96
CA ALA A 111 24.31 -16.08 -4.85
C ALA A 111 25.15 -15.90 -3.57
N GLU A 112 26.45 -15.82 -3.70
CA GLU A 112 27.38 -15.65 -2.55
C GLU A 112 27.21 -14.27 -1.89
N ALA A 113 27.08 -13.19 -2.68
CA ALA A 113 26.82 -11.85 -2.18
C ALA A 113 25.45 -11.75 -1.47
N ILE A 114 24.42 -12.41 -2.01
CA ILE A 114 23.10 -12.48 -1.41
C ILE A 114 23.13 -13.24 -0.07
N ASP A 115 23.80 -14.40 -0.02
CA ASP A 115 23.97 -15.17 1.20
C ASP A 115 24.73 -14.38 2.29
N ALA A 116 25.79 -13.68 1.88
CA ALA A 116 26.56 -12.82 2.79
C ALA A 116 25.69 -11.68 3.36
N ALA A 117 24.91 -11.02 2.52
CA ALA A 117 23.99 -9.96 2.95
C ALA A 117 22.91 -10.49 3.89
N ALA A 118 22.33 -11.66 3.61
CA ALA A 118 21.34 -12.29 4.47
C ALA A 118 21.93 -12.64 5.84
N ARG A 119 23.17 -13.16 5.90
CA ARG A 119 23.84 -13.45 7.19
C ARG A 119 24.17 -12.17 7.96
N ALA A 120 24.59 -11.12 7.26
CA ALA A 120 24.86 -9.82 7.89
C ALA A 120 23.57 -9.26 8.52
N LEU A 121 22.46 -9.29 7.79
CA LEU A 121 21.15 -8.84 8.28
C LEU A 121 20.69 -9.68 9.48
N ARG A 122 20.82 -11.00 9.42
CA ARG A 122 20.49 -11.86 10.58
C ARG A 122 21.33 -11.52 11.82
N THR A 123 22.58 -11.17 11.62
CA THR A 123 23.48 -10.76 12.73
C THR A 123 23.04 -9.42 13.30
N GLU A 124 22.76 -8.44 12.46
CA GLU A 124 22.31 -7.11 12.84
C GLU A 124 20.98 -7.16 13.59
N TRP A 125 20.03 -7.95 13.10
CA TRP A 125 18.73 -8.15 13.74
C TRP A 125 18.75 -9.15 14.89
N ARG A 126 19.91 -9.74 15.22
CA ARG A 126 20.14 -10.70 16.32
C ARG A 126 19.25 -11.95 16.23
N LEU A 127 19.01 -12.45 15.04
CA LEU A 127 18.11 -13.58 14.77
C LEU A 127 18.76 -14.95 15.01
N GLY A 128 20.08 -15.02 15.15
CA GLY A 128 20.78 -16.30 15.21
C GLY A 128 20.69 -17.08 13.89
N ILE A 129 20.82 -18.41 14.00
CA ILE A 129 20.77 -19.35 12.87
C ILE A 129 19.46 -20.14 12.82
N ASP A 130 18.65 -20.06 13.86
CA ASP A 130 17.40 -20.82 13.95
C ASP A 130 16.36 -20.32 12.92
N PRO A 131 15.39 -21.16 12.56
CA PRO A 131 14.26 -20.74 11.73
C PRO A 131 13.51 -19.54 12.34
N ILE A 132 13.07 -18.61 11.50
CA ILE A 132 12.26 -17.47 11.95
C ILE A 132 10.81 -17.96 12.16
N PRO A 133 10.25 -17.87 13.38
CA PRO A 133 8.93 -18.39 13.69
C PRO A 133 7.81 -17.72 12.90
N SER A 134 7.89 -16.40 12.73
CA SER A 134 6.96 -15.60 11.94
C SER A 134 7.71 -14.48 11.22
N MET A 135 7.69 -14.50 9.90
CA MET A 135 8.31 -13.43 9.10
C MET A 135 7.52 -12.13 9.21
N THR A 136 6.19 -12.21 9.22
CA THR A 136 5.29 -11.05 9.36
C THR A 136 5.58 -10.31 10.67
N ALA A 137 5.56 -11.03 11.79
CA ALA A 137 5.84 -10.43 13.10
C ALA A 137 7.25 -9.84 13.18
N LEU A 138 8.24 -10.50 12.57
CA LEU A 138 9.60 -9.97 12.52
C LEU A 138 9.66 -8.66 11.72
N LEU A 139 8.98 -8.59 10.58
CA LEU A 139 8.97 -7.39 9.75
C LEU A 139 8.27 -6.23 10.47
N ASP A 140 7.13 -6.48 11.10
CA ASP A 140 6.44 -5.49 11.94
C ASP A 140 7.35 -4.94 13.04
N ASP A 141 8.06 -5.84 13.75
CA ASP A 141 9.01 -5.48 14.80
C ASP A 141 10.18 -4.63 14.29
N LYS A 142 10.48 -4.70 12.99
CA LYS A 142 11.48 -3.90 12.29
C LYS A 142 10.91 -2.65 11.60
N GLY A 143 9.66 -2.32 11.84
CA GLY A 143 9.04 -1.10 11.34
C GLY A 143 8.49 -1.18 9.92
N PHE A 144 8.41 -2.39 9.34
CA PHE A 144 7.68 -2.57 8.09
C PHE A 144 6.18 -2.62 8.36
N LYS A 145 5.39 -2.05 7.48
CA LYS A 145 3.94 -2.21 7.48
C LYS A 145 3.60 -3.45 6.65
N VAL A 146 3.27 -4.54 7.31
CA VAL A 146 2.87 -5.78 6.64
C VAL A 146 1.36 -5.85 6.58
N ILE A 147 0.81 -5.71 5.37
CA ILE A 147 -0.62 -5.66 5.11
C ILE A 147 -1.05 -6.95 4.42
N GLU A 148 -2.03 -7.65 4.99
CA GLU A 148 -2.69 -8.79 4.37
C GLU A 148 -4.00 -8.30 3.74
N ALA A 149 -4.13 -8.46 2.42
CA ALA A 149 -5.27 -8.00 1.66
C ALA A 149 -5.73 -9.02 0.61
N ASP A 150 -7.02 -9.02 0.34
CA ASP A 150 -7.63 -9.81 -0.75
C ASP A 150 -7.36 -9.12 -2.10
N LEU A 151 -6.18 -9.36 -2.64
CA LEU A 151 -5.74 -8.79 -3.91
C LEU A 151 -6.40 -9.48 -5.11
N PRO A 152 -6.50 -8.81 -6.28
CA PRO A 152 -6.95 -9.45 -7.51
C PRO A 152 -6.16 -10.72 -7.82
N GLU A 153 -6.82 -11.79 -8.29
CA GLU A 153 -6.24 -13.16 -8.50
C GLU A 153 -4.88 -13.19 -9.21
N ARG A 154 -4.59 -12.17 -10.04
CA ARG A 154 -3.35 -12.09 -10.82
C ARG A 154 -2.21 -11.37 -10.12
N ILE A 155 -2.46 -10.88 -8.91
CA ILE A 155 -1.49 -10.17 -8.07
C ILE A 155 -1.37 -10.93 -6.76
N SER A 156 -0.19 -11.44 -6.47
CA SER A 156 0.08 -12.20 -5.23
C SER A 156 0.75 -11.34 -4.15
N GLY A 157 1.05 -10.10 -4.45
CA GLY A 157 1.62 -9.15 -3.51
C GLY A 157 2.33 -7.99 -4.21
N LEU A 158 2.66 -7.00 -3.42
CA LEU A 158 3.50 -5.88 -3.82
C LEU A 158 4.35 -5.43 -2.63
N ALA A 159 5.45 -4.75 -2.92
CA ALA A 159 6.21 -4.00 -1.94
C ALA A 159 6.33 -2.55 -2.44
N CYS A 160 6.27 -1.60 -1.53
CA CYS A 160 6.35 -0.19 -1.89
C CYS A 160 6.99 0.63 -0.76
N ARG A 161 7.22 1.90 -1.03
CA ARG A 161 7.57 2.91 -0.04
C ARG A 161 6.46 3.94 0.03
N VAL A 162 6.35 4.58 1.20
CA VAL A 162 5.43 5.69 1.47
C VAL A 162 6.25 6.79 2.12
N GLU A 163 6.05 8.03 1.70
CA GLU A 163 6.61 9.23 2.32
C GLU A 163 5.53 9.98 3.07
#